data_9c5c7131efaf95aa9644c09018a2c33e
#
_entry.id   9c5c7131efaf95aa9644c09018a2c33e
#
_cell.length_a   1.000
_cell.length_b   1.000
_cell.length_c   1.000
_cell.angle_alpha   90.00
_cell.angle_beta   90.00
_cell.angle_gamma   90.00
#
_symmetry.space_group_name_H-M   'P 1'
#
loop_
_entity.id
_entity.type
_entity.pdbx_description
1 polymer ?
#
loop_
_entity_poly.entity_id
_entity_poly.type
_entity_poly.pdbx_seq_one_letter_code
_entity_poly.pdbx_strand_id
1 'polypeptide(L)'
;MSRKPETDFIQRLHRKMGAVKPYHMKLNNPLTAGIPDVYYSGSGGELWVEYKYDPKAGFGKKFVLPALSPLQVAWMNGRYKEGRQVAVILGCMQGVMIYTHGKWAVPMAPSFFTQHLVSEQEAADWIKSRTLKDVGIGVTGHEPAAQTD
;
A
#
# COMPACT_ATOMS: atom_id res chain seq x y z
N MET A 1 -13.59 6.17 -23.01
CA MET A 1 -13.79 5.41 -21.80
C MET A 1 -13.00 5.98 -20.65
N SER A 2 -13.65 6.20 -19.54
CA SER A 2 -12.95 6.71 -18.38
C SER A 2 -12.17 5.59 -17.70
N ARG A 3 -11.05 5.94 -17.12
CA ARG A 3 -10.27 4.98 -16.34
C ARG A 3 -10.97 4.73 -15.01
N LYS A 4 -10.70 3.57 -14.44
CA LYS A 4 -11.23 3.27 -13.12
C LYS A 4 -10.54 4.17 -12.09
N PRO A 5 -11.28 4.66 -11.09
CA PRO A 5 -10.68 5.50 -10.05
C PRO A 5 -9.49 4.85 -9.34
N GLU A 6 -9.51 3.53 -9.20
CA GLU A 6 -8.40 2.80 -8.61
C GLU A 6 -7.14 2.91 -9.46
N THR A 7 -7.27 2.78 -10.78
CA THR A 7 -6.14 2.94 -11.70
C THR A 7 -5.55 4.34 -11.60
N ASP A 8 -6.42 5.35 -11.55
CA ASP A 8 -5.96 6.74 -11.40
C ASP A 8 -5.23 6.95 -10.07
N PHE A 9 -5.73 6.35 -9.01
CA PHE A 9 -5.10 6.41 -7.70
C PHE A 9 -3.68 5.83 -7.74
N ILE A 10 -3.53 4.63 -8.30
CA ILE A 10 -2.22 3.99 -8.43
C ILE A 10 -1.27 4.88 -9.22
N GLN A 11 -1.73 5.44 -10.33
CA GLN A 11 -0.90 6.29 -11.16
C GLN A 11 -0.48 7.58 -10.44
N ARG A 12 -1.37 8.14 -9.62
CA ARG A 12 -0.99 9.31 -8.83
C ARG A 12 0.12 8.98 -7.84
N LEU A 13 0.04 7.84 -7.18
CA LEU A 13 1.10 7.43 -6.26
C LEU A 13 2.42 7.22 -6.99
N HIS A 14 2.38 6.57 -8.16
CA HIS A 14 3.61 6.36 -8.93
C HIS A 14 4.24 7.67 -9.37
N ARG A 15 3.44 8.65 -9.78
CA ARG A 15 3.98 9.96 -10.13
C ARG A 15 4.63 10.64 -8.93
N LYS A 16 4.03 10.49 -7.75
CA LYS A 16 4.55 11.12 -6.54
C LYS A 16 5.82 10.46 -6.02
N MET A 17 6.18 9.28 -6.51
CA MET A 17 7.46 8.67 -6.17
C MET A 17 8.63 9.40 -6.81
N GLY A 18 8.41 10.13 -7.89
CA GLY A 18 9.46 10.89 -8.55
C GLY A 18 10.39 10.03 -9.38
N ALA A 19 11.60 10.55 -9.62
CA ALA A 19 12.56 9.89 -10.49
C ALA A 19 13.22 8.67 -9.84
N VAL A 20 13.48 8.74 -8.55
CA VAL A 20 14.12 7.64 -7.83
C VAL A 20 13.02 6.79 -7.20
N LYS A 21 12.73 5.67 -7.84
CA LYS A 21 11.62 4.82 -7.44
C LYS A 21 11.97 3.35 -7.66
N PRO A 22 11.28 2.44 -6.96
CA PRO A 22 11.52 1.00 -7.19
C PRO A 22 11.03 0.58 -8.56
N TYR A 23 11.55 -0.53 -9.05
CA TYR A 23 10.94 -1.23 -10.17
C TYR A 23 9.54 -1.65 -9.76
N HIS A 24 8.57 -1.53 -10.66
CA HIS A 24 7.25 -2.05 -10.36
C HIS A 24 6.68 -2.80 -11.55
N MET A 25 5.84 -3.76 -11.24
CA MET A 25 5.19 -4.57 -12.25
C MET A 25 3.74 -4.76 -11.83
N LYS A 26 2.83 -4.41 -12.73
CA LYS A 26 1.42 -4.68 -12.51
C LYS A 26 1.18 -6.16 -12.73
N LEU A 27 0.53 -6.79 -11.77
CA LEU A 27 0.24 -8.20 -11.83
C LEU A 27 -1.17 -8.40 -12.40
N ASN A 28 -1.27 -9.30 -13.36
CA ASN A 28 -2.54 -9.58 -14.00
C ASN A 28 -2.51 -11.02 -14.51
N ASN A 29 -2.68 -11.97 -13.60
CA ASN A 29 -2.66 -13.37 -13.94
C ASN A 29 -4.05 -13.96 -13.79
N PRO A 30 -4.77 -14.15 -14.90
CA PRO A 30 -6.14 -14.68 -14.83
C PRO A 30 -6.22 -16.12 -14.33
N LEU A 31 -5.10 -16.82 -14.31
CA LEU A 31 -5.06 -18.21 -13.86
C LEU A 31 -4.84 -18.37 -12.37
N THR A 32 -4.45 -17.30 -11.69
CA THR A 32 -4.19 -17.35 -10.25
C THR A 32 -4.96 -16.23 -9.56
N ALA A 33 -6.04 -16.62 -8.89
CA ALA A 33 -6.87 -15.67 -8.18
C ALA A 33 -6.20 -15.22 -6.87
N GLY A 34 -6.49 -14.00 -6.46
CA GLY A 34 -6.03 -13.48 -5.17
C GLY A 34 -4.67 -12.81 -5.20
N ILE A 35 -3.97 -12.83 -6.32
CA ILE A 35 -2.69 -12.14 -6.45
C ILE A 35 -2.92 -10.63 -6.32
N PRO A 36 -2.04 -9.90 -5.59
CA PRO A 36 -2.17 -8.44 -5.47
C PRO A 36 -1.94 -7.72 -6.79
N ASP A 37 -2.29 -6.43 -6.80
CA ASP A 37 -2.25 -5.63 -8.03
C ASP A 37 -0.85 -5.31 -8.52
N VAL A 38 0.08 -5.02 -7.61
CA VAL A 38 1.41 -4.51 -8.00
C VAL A 38 2.49 -5.14 -7.15
N TYR A 39 3.58 -5.47 -7.81
CA TYR A 39 4.82 -5.93 -7.19
C TYR A 39 5.86 -4.83 -7.33
N TYR A 40 6.54 -4.52 -6.25
CA TYR A 40 7.64 -3.56 -6.24
C TYR A 40 8.93 -4.23 -5.82
N SER A 41 10.03 -3.84 -6.45
CA SER A 41 11.34 -4.39 -6.13
C SER A 41 12.38 -3.27 -6.19
N GLY A 42 13.25 -3.23 -5.21
CA GLY A 42 14.34 -2.28 -5.16
C GLY A 42 15.47 -2.81 -4.32
N SER A 43 16.49 -1.97 -4.15
CA SER A 43 17.71 -2.36 -3.43
C SER A 43 17.46 -2.69 -1.96
N GLY A 44 16.34 -2.23 -1.40
CA GLY A 44 16.01 -2.45 0.01
C GLY A 44 15.02 -3.57 0.25
N GLY A 45 14.44 -4.15 -0.80
CA GLY A 45 13.50 -5.25 -0.64
C GLY A 45 12.38 -5.26 -1.64
N GLU A 46 11.46 -6.18 -1.42
CA GLU A 46 10.30 -6.38 -2.28
C GLU A 46 9.03 -6.11 -1.50
N LEU A 47 8.01 -5.65 -2.20
CA LEU A 47 6.73 -5.33 -1.59
C LEU A 47 5.60 -5.70 -2.54
N TRP A 48 4.61 -6.41 -2.03
CA TRP A 48 3.42 -6.80 -2.78
C TRP A 48 2.27 -5.96 -2.27
N VAL A 49 1.57 -5.25 -3.17
CA VAL A 49 0.51 -4.32 -2.78
C VAL A 49 -0.80 -4.63 -3.49
N GLU A 50 -1.84 -4.80 -2.71
CA GLU A 50 -3.21 -4.81 -3.20
C GLU A 50 -3.78 -3.41 -3.02
N TYR A 51 -4.27 -2.82 -4.09
CA TYR A 51 -4.82 -1.47 -4.07
C TYR A 51 -6.34 -1.51 -4.06
N LYS A 52 -6.92 -0.61 -3.30
CA LYS A 52 -8.37 -0.35 -3.31
C LYS A 52 -8.60 1.14 -3.31
N TYR A 53 -9.68 1.56 -3.92
CA TYR A 53 -10.08 2.96 -3.86
C TYR A 53 -11.56 3.04 -3.57
N ASP A 54 -11.92 3.67 -2.47
CA ASP A 54 -13.30 3.89 -2.06
C ASP A 54 -13.40 5.33 -1.58
N PRO A 55 -13.95 6.24 -2.40
CA PRO A 55 -13.97 7.66 -2.04
C PRO A 55 -14.69 7.92 -0.73
N LYS A 56 -15.61 7.05 -0.34
CA LYS A 56 -16.41 7.24 0.87
C LYS A 56 -15.99 6.35 2.03
N ALA A 57 -14.82 5.76 1.96
CA ALA A 57 -14.34 4.95 3.08
C ALA A 57 -14.32 5.77 4.37
N GLY A 58 -14.82 5.21 5.42
CA GLY A 58 -14.91 5.90 6.71
C GLY A 58 -16.20 6.67 6.94
N PHE A 59 -17.04 6.83 5.91
CA PHE A 59 -18.29 7.56 6.05
C PHE A 59 -19.48 6.61 6.17
N GLY A 60 -20.33 6.83 7.16
CA GLY A 60 -21.64 6.18 7.23
C GLY A 60 -21.63 4.70 7.52
N LYS A 61 -20.52 4.16 7.99
CA LYS A 61 -20.41 2.73 8.32
C LYS A 61 -19.94 2.54 9.74
N LYS A 62 -20.32 1.42 10.33
CA LYS A 62 -19.87 1.09 11.68
C LYS A 62 -18.39 0.71 11.70
N PHE A 63 -17.91 0.09 10.63
CA PHE A 63 -16.52 -0.36 10.53
C PHE A 63 -15.99 -0.04 9.16
N VAL A 64 -14.68 0.19 9.09
CA VAL A 64 -13.96 0.33 7.84
C VAL A 64 -13.12 -0.91 7.64
N LEU A 65 -13.27 -1.53 6.48
CA LEU A 65 -12.54 -2.73 6.12
C LEU A 65 -12.34 -2.70 4.61
N PRO A 66 -11.13 -2.93 4.11
CA PRO A 66 -10.95 -2.97 2.66
C PRO A 66 -11.73 -4.12 2.05
N ALA A 67 -12.30 -3.90 0.87
CA ALA A 67 -13.14 -4.88 0.20
C ALA A 67 -12.28 -5.93 -0.51
N LEU A 68 -11.82 -6.91 0.25
CA LEU A 68 -10.97 -7.98 -0.25
C LEU A 68 -11.77 -9.25 -0.41
N SER A 69 -11.48 -9.99 -1.48
CA SER A 69 -12.04 -11.33 -1.64
C SER A 69 -11.37 -12.30 -0.67
N PRO A 70 -12.03 -13.43 -0.33
CA PRO A 70 -11.39 -14.44 0.49
C PRO A 70 -10.07 -14.94 -0.08
N LEU A 71 -9.97 -15.04 -1.40
CA LEU A 71 -8.72 -15.47 -2.04
C LEU A 71 -7.61 -14.44 -1.88
N GLN A 72 -7.94 -13.16 -1.97
CA GLN A 72 -6.97 -12.10 -1.72
C GLN A 72 -6.47 -12.13 -0.27
N VAL A 73 -7.36 -12.28 0.68
CA VAL A 73 -6.98 -12.38 2.09
C VAL A 73 -6.08 -13.59 2.31
N ALA A 74 -6.46 -14.75 1.76
CA ALA A 74 -5.68 -15.97 1.93
C ALA A 74 -4.29 -15.83 1.34
N TRP A 75 -4.18 -15.27 0.15
CA TRP A 75 -2.88 -15.07 -0.50
C TRP A 75 -1.98 -14.18 0.34
N MET A 76 -2.51 -13.04 0.77
CA MET A 76 -1.74 -12.07 1.53
C MET A 76 -1.33 -12.60 2.90
N ASN A 77 -2.24 -13.29 3.59
CA ASN A 77 -1.94 -13.90 4.87
C ASN A 77 -0.83 -14.95 4.73
N GLY A 78 -0.89 -15.74 3.65
CA GLY A 78 0.11 -16.76 3.40
C GLY A 78 1.50 -16.16 3.17
N ARG A 79 1.59 -15.13 2.36
CA ARG A 79 2.89 -14.49 2.10
C ARG A 79 3.41 -13.75 3.32
N TYR A 80 2.52 -13.11 4.05
CA TYR A 80 2.91 -12.45 5.28
C TYR A 80 3.52 -13.44 6.28
N LYS A 81 2.90 -14.61 6.43
CA LYS A 81 3.44 -15.65 7.32
C LYS A 81 4.81 -16.15 6.91
N GLU A 82 5.12 -16.07 5.62
CA GLU A 82 6.43 -16.44 5.10
C GLU A 82 7.47 -15.34 5.30
N GLY A 83 7.10 -14.23 5.91
CA GLY A 83 8.02 -13.13 6.14
C GLY A 83 8.14 -12.16 4.99
N ARG A 84 7.23 -12.21 3.99
CA ARG A 84 7.26 -11.28 2.87
C ARG A 84 6.58 -9.98 3.24
N GLN A 85 7.00 -8.89 2.61
CA GLN A 85 6.35 -7.61 2.79
C GLN A 85 5.10 -7.56 1.92
N VAL A 86 3.96 -7.43 2.56
CA VAL A 86 2.66 -7.37 1.89
C VAL A 86 1.87 -6.22 2.50
N ALA A 87 1.15 -5.49 1.68
CA ALA A 87 0.31 -4.39 2.16
C ALA A 87 -0.97 -4.28 1.35
N VAL A 88 -1.99 -3.71 1.97
CA VAL A 88 -3.17 -3.22 1.26
C VAL A 88 -3.15 -1.71 1.40
N ILE A 89 -3.31 -1.01 0.29
CA ILE A 89 -3.34 0.45 0.28
C ILE A 89 -4.69 0.90 -0.21
N LEU A 90 -5.45 1.52 0.68
CA LEU A 90 -6.80 1.97 0.42
C LEU A 90 -6.82 3.49 0.30
N GLY A 91 -7.14 3.99 -0.89
CA GLY A 91 -7.32 5.41 -1.10
C GLY A 91 -8.77 5.82 -0.90
N CYS A 92 -8.95 7.01 -0.38
CA CYS A 92 -10.28 7.62 -0.23
C CYS A 92 -10.15 9.12 -0.43
N MET A 93 -11.27 9.84 -0.35
CA MET A 93 -11.25 11.28 -0.55
C MET A 93 -10.39 12.02 0.46
N GLN A 94 -10.30 11.49 1.68
CA GLN A 94 -9.60 12.17 2.75
C GLN A 94 -8.13 11.79 2.89
N GLY A 95 -7.69 10.78 2.15
CA GLY A 95 -6.30 10.34 2.24
C GLY A 95 -6.13 8.86 1.95
N VAL A 96 -5.13 8.27 2.56
CA VAL A 96 -4.72 6.89 2.28
C VAL A 96 -4.53 6.14 3.58
N MET A 97 -5.08 4.92 3.63
CA MET A 97 -4.80 4.00 4.72
C MET A 97 -3.88 2.89 4.21
N ILE A 98 -2.80 2.64 4.93
CA ILE A 98 -1.87 1.57 4.62
C ILE A 98 -2.05 0.47 5.66
N TYR A 99 -2.43 -0.71 5.20
CA TYR A 99 -2.63 -1.88 6.07
C TYR A 99 -1.44 -2.81 5.94
N THR A 100 -0.81 -3.14 7.06
CA THR A 100 0.29 -4.09 7.13
C THR A 100 0.01 -5.12 8.21
N HIS A 101 0.82 -6.16 8.27
CA HIS A 101 0.82 -7.13 9.37
C HIS A 101 -0.55 -7.79 9.61
N GLY A 102 -1.25 -8.12 8.52
CA GLY A 102 -2.53 -8.79 8.63
C GLY A 102 -3.70 -7.90 9.00
N LYS A 103 -3.47 -6.62 9.19
CA LYS A 103 -4.54 -5.72 9.63
C LYS A 103 -5.59 -5.45 8.56
N TRP A 104 -5.34 -5.85 7.33
CA TRP A 104 -6.32 -5.74 6.24
C TRP A 104 -7.58 -6.58 6.51
N ALA A 105 -7.53 -7.53 7.44
CA ALA A 105 -8.69 -8.35 7.80
C ALA A 105 -9.32 -7.94 9.12
N VAL A 106 -8.87 -6.84 9.72
CA VAL A 106 -9.35 -6.38 11.03
C VAL A 106 -10.20 -5.12 10.85
N PRO A 107 -11.50 -5.17 11.17
CA PRO A 107 -12.34 -3.97 11.06
C PRO A 107 -11.82 -2.84 11.95
N MET A 108 -11.87 -1.62 11.44
CA MET A 108 -11.48 -0.44 12.20
C MET A 108 -12.68 0.44 12.47
N ALA A 109 -12.71 1.08 13.64
CA ALA A 109 -13.68 2.13 13.88
C ALA A 109 -13.43 3.30 12.93
N PRO A 110 -14.46 3.98 12.43
CA PRO A 110 -14.26 5.09 11.51
C PRO A 110 -13.36 6.21 12.06
N SER A 111 -13.45 6.49 13.35
CA SER A 111 -12.60 7.52 13.95
C SER A 111 -11.12 7.11 13.94
N PHE A 112 -10.85 5.84 14.23
CA PHE A 112 -9.48 5.35 14.16
C PHE A 112 -8.96 5.43 12.73
N PHE A 113 -9.77 4.99 11.77
CA PHE A 113 -9.43 5.05 10.35
C PHE A 113 -9.06 6.48 9.93
N THR A 114 -9.94 7.44 10.24
CA THR A 114 -9.73 8.83 9.84
C THR A 114 -8.47 9.40 10.46
N GLN A 115 -8.20 9.09 11.73
CA GLN A 115 -7.03 9.61 12.42
C GLN A 115 -5.71 9.07 11.89
N HIS A 116 -5.72 7.92 11.24
CA HIS A 116 -4.51 7.28 10.77
C HIS A 116 -4.29 7.39 9.27
N LEU A 117 -5.10 8.20 8.58
CA LEU A 117 -4.88 8.45 7.16
C LEU A 117 -3.61 9.25 6.94
N VAL A 118 -2.92 8.93 5.87
CA VAL A 118 -1.76 9.68 5.42
C VAL A 118 -2.07 10.30 4.07
N SER A 119 -1.24 11.22 3.62
CA SER A 119 -1.41 11.82 2.30
C SER A 119 -0.94 10.84 1.21
N GLU A 120 -1.31 11.13 -0.03
CA GLU A 120 -0.82 10.35 -1.16
C GLU A 120 0.69 10.43 -1.27
N GLN A 121 1.28 11.59 -1.00
CA GLN A 121 2.73 11.74 -1.02
C GLN A 121 3.38 10.87 0.06
N GLU A 122 2.80 10.87 1.25
CA GLU A 122 3.32 10.03 2.33
C GLU A 122 3.20 8.54 2.00
N ALA A 123 2.12 8.15 1.34
CA ALA A 123 1.97 6.75 0.93
C ALA A 123 3.03 6.37 -0.12
N ALA A 124 3.28 7.25 -1.09
CA ALA A 124 4.33 7.03 -2.07
C ALA A 124 5.70 6.92 -1.40
N ASP A 125 5.97 7.80 -0.45
CA ASP A 125 7.23 7.76 0.29
C ASP A 125 7.35 6.49 1.12
N TRP A 126 6.24 6.02 1.67
CA TRP A 126 6.24 4.76 2.42
C TRP A 126 6.65 3.57 1.54
N ILE A 127 6.09 3.49 0.32
CA ILE A 127 6.47 2.42 -0.62
C ILE A 127 7.97 2.49 -0.89
N LYS A 128 8.49 3.70 -1.12
CA LYS A 128 9.93 3.86 -1.37
C LYS A 128 10.75 3.42 -0.16
N SER A 129 10.31 3.75 1.04
CA SER A 129 11.03 3.37 2.25
C SER A 129 11.09 1.86 2.46
N ARG A 130 10.13 1.13 1.92
CA ARG A 130 10.08 -0.33 2.06
C ARG A 130 10.84 -1.06 0.97
N THR A 131 11.21 -0.37 -0.09
CA THR A 131 11.80 -1.03 -1.26
C THR A 131 13.17 -0.48 -1.62
N LEU A 132 13.53 0.71 -1.18
CA LEU A 132 14.80 1.32 -1.53
C LEU A 132 15.68 1.49 -0.31
N LYS A 133 16.94 1.14 -0.45
CA LYS A 133 17.95 1.50 0.50
C LYS A 133 18.31 2.93 0.26
N ASP A 134 18.66 3.66 1.26
CA ASP A 134 19.13 5.03 1.05
C ASP A 134 18.26 5.81 0.12
N VAL A 135 17.02 6.00 0.52
CA VAL A 135 16.11 6.77 -0.30
C VAL A 135 16.64 8.16 -0.58
N GLY A 136 17.53 8.61 0.18
CA GLY A 136 18.20 9.86 -0.08
C GLY A 136 17.38 11.08 0.18
N ILE A 137 16.27 10.93 0.74
CA ILE A 137 15.48 12.03 0.94
C ILE A 137 15.90 12.73 2.10
N GLY A 138 16.20 13.68 1.86
CA GLY A 138 16.50 14.36 2.88
C GLY A 138 17.32 13.82 3.74
N VAL A 139 17.66 13.44 3.62
CA VAL A 139 18.19 12.94 4.34
C VAL A 139 19.04 13.44 4.92
N THR A 140 19.19 13.91 5.22
CA THR A 140 19.89 14.44 5.78
C THR A 140 20.20 13.78 6.84
N GLY A 141 20.64 13.37 6.99
CA GLY A 141 21.00 12.71 7.84
C GLY A 141 20.73 11.88 8.63
N HIS A 142 20.68 11.73 8.99
CA HIS A 142 20.51 10.98 9.82
C HIS A 142 20.32 9.82 9.79
N GLU A 143 20.37 9.75 9.79
CA GLU A 143 20.16 8.89 9.87
C GLU A 143 20.00 7.97 10.15
N PRO A 144 20.05 7.71 10.26
CA PRO A 144 19.74 6.97 10.51
C PRO A 144 19.81 5.92 10.78
N ALA A 145 19.75 5.98 11.18
CA ALA A 145 19.88 5.17 11.44
C ALA A 145 19.78 4.21 11.65
N ALA A 146 19.63 4.17 11.81
CA ALA A 146 19.56 3.41 11.98
C ALA A 146 19.34 2.53 12.08
N GLN A 147 19.12 2.37 12.24
CA GLN A 147 18.83 1.63 12.35
C GLN A 147 18.88 0.52 12.32
N THR A 148 18.89 0.25 12.72
CA THR A 148 18.93 -0.65 12.70
C THR A 148 18.66 -1.57 12.90
N ASP A 149 18.19 -1.94 13.15
CA ASP A 149 17.96 -2.80 13.47
C ASP A 149 17.77 -3.58 13.45
#